data_f06e38e49999a1739cd658c42e40ba8a
#
_entry.id   f06e38e49999a1739cd658c42e40ba8a
#
_cell.length_a   1.000
_cell.length_b   1.000
_cell.length_c   1.000
_cell.angle_alpha   90.00
_cell.angle_beta   90.00
_cell.angle_gamma   90.00
#
_symmetry.space_group_name_H-M   'P 1'
#
loop_
_entity.id
_entity.type
_entity.pdbx_description
1 polymer ?
#
loop_
_entity_poly.entity_id
_entity_poly.type
_entity_poly.pdbx_seq_one_letter_code
_entity_poly.pdbx_strand_id
1 'polypeptide(L)'
;MKKLLIVVIVLLVAVLMTQTVPSKQEHKEAMMKAVEEYVEEEAENRGLSDNMLNKLGKNVVVKTIQTALNSKLKVNNYYLLNTTYIRMKGKNQMLSLGVFGHVFTFDKKMLREKLEESLKAKEELQNEKQAAKESERELKKLQKEKRKRERELKKEERKRERELRREQKRREREQKKQQKNK
;
A
#
# COMPACT_ATOMS: atom_id res chain seq x y z
N MET A 1 -23.92 -44.59 39.14
CA MET A 1 -22.85 -45.10 38.25
C MET A 1 -22.82 -44.40 36.90
N LYS A 2 -23.94 -44.32 36.15
CA LYS A 2 -23.96 -43.66 34.80
C LYS A 2 -23.48 -42.20 34.83
N LYS A 3 -23.90 -41.38 35.82
CA LYS A 3 -23.45 -39.97 35.95
C LYS A 3 -21.95 -39.81 36.20
N LEU A 4 -21.34 -40.69 36.99
CA LEU A 4 -19.93 -40.68 37.31
C LEU A 4 -19.12 -41.08 36.04
N LEU A 5 -19.58 -42.04 35.27
CA LEU A 5 -18.96 -42.45 34.01
C LEU A 5 -18.95 -41.32 32.99
N ILE A 6 -20.04 -40.55 32.88
CA ILE A 6 -20.10 -39.36 32.02
C ILE A 6 -19.05 -38.29 32.41
N VAL A 7 -18.96 -38.03 33.73
CA VAL A 7 -17.96 -37.07 34.24
C VAL A 7 -16.53 -37.50 33.94
N VAL A 8 -16.21 -38.80 34.08
CA VAL A 8 -14.88 -39.32 33.74
C VAL A 8 -14.61 -39.19 32.23
N ILE A 9 -15.57 -39.49 31.38
CA ILE A 9 -15.42 -39.34 29.92
C ILE A 9 -15.16 -37.85 29.55
N VAL A 10 -15.93 -36.93 30.14
CA VAL A 10 -15.73 -35.48 29.89
C VAL A 10 -14.33 -35.04 30.32
N LEU A 11 -13.84 -35.48 31.47
CA LEU A 11 -12.48 -35.17 31.94
C LEU A 11 -11.42 -35.76 31.00
N LEU A 12 -11.58 -37.01 30.55
CA LEU A 12 -10.66 -37.61 29.58
C LEU A 12 -10.64 -36.84 28.26
N VAL A 13 -11.80 -36.43 27.72
CA VAL A 13 -11.90 -35.61 26.54
C VAL A 13 -11.20 -34.27 26.74
N ALA A 14 -11.42 -33.61 27.88
CA ALA A 14 -10.74 -32.34 28.17
C ALA A 14 -9.22 -32.48 28.22
N VAL A 15 -8.70 -33.56 28.83
CA VAL A 15 -7.24 -33.85 28.84
C VAL A 15 -6.73 -34.09 27.43
N LEU A 16 -7.41 -34.86 26.61
CA LEU A 16 -7.03 -35.09 25.21
C LEU A 16 -7.02 -33.76 24.43
N MET A 17 -8.02 -32.91 24.64
CA MET A 17 -8.04 -31.58 23.99
C MET A 17 -6.81 -30.74 24.34
N THR A 18 -6.36 -30.72 25.59
CA THR A 18 -5.16 -29.92 25.98
C THR A 18 -3.89 -30.43 25.29
N GLN A 19 -3.78 -31.73 25.05
CA GLN A 19 -2.59 -32.32 24.43
C GLN A 19 -2.60 -32.22 22.89
N THR A 20 -3.77 -32.00 22.31
CA THR A 20 -3.95 -31.94 20.86
C THR A 20 -4.14 -30.52 20.32
N VAL A 21 -3.84 -29.50 21.11
CA VAL A 21 -3.89 -28.09 20.65
C VAL A 21 -2.81 -27.85 19.59
N PRO A 22 -3.17 -27.42 18.36
CA PRO A 22 -2.19 -27.21 17.32
C PRO A 22 -1.17 -26.12 17.64
N SER A 23 0.05 -26.32 17.21
CA SER A 23 1.14 -25.33 17.36
C SER A 23 0.98 -24.17 16.38
N LYS A 24 1.69 -23.06 16.64
CA LYS A 24 1.74 -21.93 15.71
C LYS A 24 2.21 -22.36 14.31
N GLN A 25 3.09 -23.33 14.23
CA GLN A 25 3.63 -23.84 12.97
C GLN A 25 2.55 -24.57 12.18
N GLU A 26 1.77 -25.43 12.81
CA GLU A 26 0.66 -26.16 12.18
C GLU A 26 -0.42 -25.20 11.65
N HIS A 27 -0.71 -24.12 12.39
CA HIS A 27 -1.58 -23.05 11.87
C HIS A 27 -1.03 -22.38 10.62
N LYS A 28 0.28 -22.10 10.58
CA LYS A 28 0.90 -21.52 9.36
C LYS A 28 0.84 -22.48 8.18
N GLU A 29 1.15 -23.74 8.39
CA GLU A 29 1.13 -24.77 7.36
C GLU A 29 -0.27 -24.95 6.77
N ALA A 30 -1.28 -25.06 7.65
CA ALA A 30 -2.67 -25.15 7.21
C ALA A 30 -3.11 -23.90 6.40
N MET A 31 -2.74 -22.71 6.85
CA MET A 31 -3.03 -21.48 6.11
C MET A 31 -2.28 -21.40 4.77
N MET A 32 -1.00 -21.80 4.73
CA MET A 32 -0.22 -21.81 3.50
C MET A 32 -0.78 -22.81 2.49
N LYS A 33 -1.18 -23.99 2.95
CA LYS A 33 -1.85 -24.98 2.11
C LYS A 33 -3.15 -24.41 1.50
N ALA A 34 -3.98 -23.76 2.29
CA ALA A 34 -5.21 -23.12 1.80
C ALA A 34 -4.92 -22.00 0.78
N VAL A 35 -3.83 -21.25 0.96
CA VAL A 35 -3.39 -20.23 -0.01
C VAL A 35 -2.91 -20.86 -1.31
N GLU A 36 -2.11 -21.91 -1.23
CA GLU A 36 -1.58 -22.63 -2.39
C GLU A 36 -2.73 -23.26 -3.21
N GLU A 37 -3.65 -23.95 -2.55
CA GLU A 37 -4.85 -24.51 -3.17
C GLU A 37 -5.70 -23.43 -3.86
N TYR A 38 -5.88 -22.27 -3.20
CA TYR A 38 -6.60 -21.15 -3.79
C TYR A 38 -5.90 -20.62 -5.04
N VAL A 39 -4.59 -20.42 -4.97
CA VAL A 39 -3.79 -19.88 -6.08
C VAL A 39 -3.74 -20.87 -7.25
N GLU A 40 -3.75 -22.18 -6.99
CA GLU A 40 -3.81 -23.22 -8.03
C GLU A 40 -5.17 -23.24 -8.73
N GLU A 41 -6.24 -23.28 -7.97
CA GLU A 41 -7.60 -23.29 -8.51
C GLU A 41 -7.90 -22.01 -9.32
N GLU A 42 -7.44 -20.86 -8.85
CA GLU A 42 -7.63 -19.58 -9.55
C GLU A 42 -6.77 -19.48 -10.83
N ALA A 43 -5.63 -20.15 -10.87
CA ALA A 43 -4.80 -20.26 -12.07
C ALA A 43 -5.43 -21.18 -13.14
N GLU A 44 -6.17 -22.20 -12.72
CA GLU A 44 -6.88 -23.12 -13.61
C GLU A 44 -8.20 -22.53 -14.12
N ASN A 45 -8.94 -21.83 -13.26
CA ASN A 45 -10.21 -21.19 -13.59
C ASN A 45 -9.97 -19.80 -14.22
N ARG A 46 -9.65 -19.75 -15.50
CA ARG A 46 -9.33 -18.56 -16.32
C ARG A 46 -10.38 -17.42 -16.33
N GLY A 47 -11.16 -17.20 -15.29
CA GLY A 47 -12.39 -16.42 -15.38
C GLY A 47 -12.42 -15.03 -14.76
N LEU A 48 -11.70 -14.69 -13.70
CA LEU A 48 -11.88 -13.39 -13.00
C LEU A 48 -10.64 -12.82 -12.32
N SER A 49 -9.61 -13.60 -12.06
CA SER A 49 -8.42 -13.11 -11.38
C SER A 49 -7.16 -13.01 -12.27
N ASP A 50 -7.33 -13.08 -13.57
CA ASP A 50 -6.29 -12.94 -14.59
C ASP A 50 -5.40 -11.69 -14.38
N ASN A 51 -5.98 -10.63 -13.85
CA ASN A 51 -5.24 -9.39 -13.60
C ASN A 51 -4.32 -9.43 -12.38
N MET A 52 -4.60 -10.26 -11.39
CA MET A 52 -3.84 -10.28 -10.13
C MET A 52 -2.69 -11.25 -10.14
N LEU A 53 -2.96 -12.50 -10.48
CA LEU A 53 -1.93 -13.55 -10.54
C LEU A 53 -0.98 -13.30 -11.69
N ASN A 54 -1.47 -12.79 -12.83
CA ASN A 54 -0.63 -12.41 -13.97
C ASN A 54 0.22 -11.16 -13.72
N LYS A 55 -0.31 -10.14 -13.04
CA LYS A 55 0.45 -8.93 -12.70
C LYS A 55 1.53 -9.15 -11.63
N LEU A 56 1.28 -10.00 -10.65
CA LEU A 56 2.20 -10.19 -9.53
C LEU A 56 3.00 -11.50 -9.63
N GLY A 57 2.53 -12.47 -10.39
CA GLY A 57 3.08 -13.83 -10.43
C GLY A 57 2.70 -14.66 -9.19
N LYS A 58 2.32 -15.92 -9.41
CA LYS A 58 1.93 -16.91 -8.37
C LYS A 58 2.92 -16.95 -7.18
N ASN A 59 4.20 -17.03 -7.47
CA ASN A 59 5.25 -17.15 -6.46
C ASN A 59 5.40 -15.89 -5.58
N VAL A 60 5.12 -14.71 -6.12
CA VAL A 60 5.21 -13.44 -5.36
C VAL A 60 4.05 -13.33 -4.38
N VAL A 61 2.85 -13.73 -4.77
CA VAL A 61 1.67 -13.74 -3.90
C VAL A 61 1.90 -14.69 -2.72
N VAL A 62 2.28 -15.93 -3.00
CA VAL A 62 2.57 -16.96 -1.98
C VAL A 62 3.66 -16.49 -1.01
N LYS A 63 4.79 -16.00 -1.51
CA LYS A 63 5.90 -15.48 -0.67
C LYS A 63 5.48 -14.27 0.16
N THR A 64 4.67 -13.38 -0.38
CA THR A 64 4.18 -12.19 0.36
C THR A 64 3.30 -12.61 1.53
N ILE A 65 2.38 -13.55 1.32
CA ILE A 65 1.52 -14.07 2.38
C ILE A 65 2.35 -14.84 3.41
N GLN A 66 3.26 -15.70 2.99
CA GLN A 66 4.18 -16.41 3.87
C GLN A 66 4.98 -15.47 4.76
N THR A 67 5.53 -14.41 4.20
CA THR A 67 6.28 -13.39 4.95
C THR A 67 5.37 -12.67 5.96
N ALA A 68 4.14 -12.33 5.58
CA ALA A 68 3.17 -11.70 6.47
C ALA A 68 2.76 -12.62 7.62
N LEU A 69 2.50 -13.90 7.36
CA LEU A 69 2.19 -14.90 8.38
C LEU A 69 3.39 -15.10 9.33
N ASN A 70 4.60 -15.18 8.80
CA ASN A 70 5.80 -15.35 9.64
C ASN A 70 6.04 -14.18 10.58
N SER A 71 5.83 -12.95 10.12
CA SER A 71 6.16 -11.73 10.88
C SER A 71 5.04 -11.23 11.78
N LYS A 72 3.77 -11.43 11.39
CA LYS A 72 2.62 -10.76 12.04
C LYS A 72 1.66 -11.71 12.74
N LEU A 73 1.76 -13.03 12.52
CA LEU A 73 0.87 -13.99 13.13
C LEU A 73 1.08 -14.10 14.63
N LYS A 74 0.01 -13.87 15.39
CA LYS A 74 -0.04 -14.06 16.84
C LYS A 74 -1.00 -15.18 17.18
N VAL A 75 -0.74 -15.88 18.28
CA VAL A 75 -1.55 -17.00 18.77
C VAL A 75 -2.10 -16.63 20.15
N ASN A 76 -3.41 -16.83 20.33
CA ASN A 76 -4.05 -16.84 21.64
C ASN A 76 -4.36 -18.29 22.00
N ASN A 77 -3.82 -18.75 23.13
CA ASN A 77 -4.03 -20.09 23.63
C ASN A 77 -5.08 -20.06 24.77
N TYR A 78 -6.14 -20.88 24.64
CA TYR A 78 -7.22 -21.03 25.60
C TYR A 78 -7.25 -22.42 26.23
N TYR A 79 -6.12 -23.10 26.33
CA TYR A 79 -5.91 -24.43 26.88
C TYR A 79 -6.55 -25.58 26.08
N LEU A 80 -7.85 -25.50 25.74
CA LEU A 80 -8.58 -26.53 24.99
C LEU A 80 -8.58 -26.28 23.48
N LEU A 81 -8.35 -25.02 23.11
CA LEU A 81 -8.29 -24.56 21.73
C LEU A 81 -7.32 -23.37 21.64
N ASN A 82 -6.91 -23.03 20.46
CA ASN A 82 -6.21 -21.79 20.20
C ASN A 82 -6.73 -21.10 18.94
N THR A 83 -6.48 -19.81 18.86
CA THR A 83 -6.82 -19.01 17.70
C THR A 83 -5.61 -18.24 17.24
N THR A 84 -5.49 -18.04 15.93
CA THR A 84 -4.49 -17.14 15.39
C THR A 84 -5.13 -15.88 14.84
N TYR A 85 -4.40 -14.79 14.94
CA TYR A 85 -4.86 -13.51 14.44
C TYR A 85 -3.68 -12.66 13.94
N ILE A 86 -4.01 -11.72 13.08
CA ILE A 86 -3.12 -10.62 12.69
C ILE A 86 -3.76 -9.28 13.06
N ARG A 87 -2.93 -8.30 13.36
CA ARG A 87 -3.39 -6.93 13.60
C ARG A 87 -3.30 -6.14 12.29
N MET A 88 -4.47 -5.76 11.76
CA MET A 88 -4.60 -4.94 10.55
C MET A 88 -5.42 -3.69 10.85
N LYS A 89 -4.92 -2.53 10.44
CA LYS A 89 -5.61 -1.22 10.65
C LYS A 89 -6.13 -1.03 12.10
N GLY A 90 -5.34 -1.47 13.09
CA GLY A 90 -5.71 -1.34 14.52
C GLY A 90 -6.68 -2.40 15.06
N LYS A 91 -7.24 -3.27 14.22
CA LYS A 91 -8.16 -4.36 14.61
C LYS A 91 -7.47 -5.71 14.54
N ASN A 92 -7.79 -6.60 15.49
CA ASN A 92 -7.36 -7.99 15.44
C ASN A 92 -8.32 -8.76 14.52
N GLN A 93 -7.79 -9.39 13.49
CA GLN A 93 -8.54 -10.24 12.57
C GLN A 93 -8.13 -11.68 12.81
N MET A 94 -9.09 -12.52 13.25
CA MET A 94 -8.88 -13.95 13.42
C MET A 94 -8.70 -14.61 12.06
N LEU A 95 -7.70 -15.48 11.97
CA LEU A 95 -7.36 -16.19 10.73
C LEU A 95 -7.62 -17.69 10.82
N SER A 96 -7.43 -18.28 11.98
CA SER A 96 -7.65 -19.71 12.14
C SER A 96 -8.00 -20.07 13.58
N LEU A 97 -8.65 -21.21 13.75
CA LEU A 97 -9.02 -21.85 15.00
C LEU A 97 -8.41 -23.25 15.02
N GLY A 98 -7.69 -23.55 16.10
CA GLY A 98 -7.13 -24.88 16.36
C GLY A 98 -7.87 -25.58 17.47
N VAL A 99 -8.38 -26.79 17.22
CA VAL A 99 -9.08 -27.64 18.19
C VAL A 99 -8.93 -29.10 17.79
N PHE A 100 -8.74 -30.01 18.76
CA PHE A 100 -8.60 -31.46 18.53
C PHE A 100 -7.53 -31.82 17.49
N GLY A 101 -6.39 -31.15 17.46
CA GLY A 101 -5.35 -31.41 16.47
C GLY A 101 -5.67 -30.93 15.04
N HIS A 102 -6.82 -30.32 14.84
CA HIS A 102 -7.21 -29.76 13.54
C HIS A 102 -7.15 -28.24 13.54
N VAL A 103 -6.71 -27.70 12.41
CA VAL A 103 -6.70 -26.25 12.17
C VAL A 103 -7.79 -25.90 11.17
N PHE A 104 -8.78 -25.15 11.62
CA PHE A 104 -9.79 -24.54 10.77
C PHE A 104 -9.30 -23.14 10.38
N THR A 105 -9.04 -22.94 9.09
CA THR A 105 -8.55 -21.68 8.55
C THR A 105 -9.64 -20.98 7.74
N PHE A 106 -9.30 -19.82 7.19
CA PHE A 106 -10.20 -19.02 6.36
C PHE A 106 -10.69 -19.81 5.15
N ASP A 107 -11.93 -19.57 4.75
CA ASP A 107 -12.50 -20.08 3.51
C ASP A 107 -11.89 -19.36 2.29
N LYS A 108 -11.85 -20.05 1.14
CA LYS A 108 -11.36 -19.52 -0.16
C LYS A 108 -12.05 -18.19 -0.53
N LYS A 109 -13.35 -18.08 -0.27
CA LYS A 109 -14.12 -16.85 -0.49
C LYS A 109 -13.59 -15.67 0.31
N MET A 110 -13.32 -15.87 1.60
CA MET A 110 -12.76 -14.86 2.49
C MET A 110 -11.35 -14.43 2.04
N LEU A 111 -10.53 -15.39 1.60
CA LEU A 111 -9.20 -15.10 1.08
C LEU A 111 -9.27 -14.24 -0.19
N ARG A 112 -10.17 -14.57 -1.11
CA ARG A 112 -10.41 -13.81 -2.34
C ARG A 112 -10.81 -12.36 -2.04
N GLU A 113 -11.83 -12.15 -1.19
CA GLU A 113 -12.29 -10.83 -0.80
C GLU A 113 -11.14 -9.97 -0.20
N LYS A 114 -10.33 -10.57 0.67
CA LYS A 114 -9.21 -9.86 1.30
C LYS A 114 -8.06 -9.55 0.36
N LEU A 115 -7.79 -10.43 -0.57
CA LEU A 115 -6.81 -10.19 -1.61
C LEU A 115 -7.26 -9.07 -2.55
N GLU A 116 -8.50 -9.08 -3.01
CA GLU A 116 -9.08 -8.02 -3.84
C GLU A 116 -9.07 -6.66 -3.13
N GLU A 117 -9.48 -6.61 -1.85
CA GLU A 117 -9.42 -5.39 -1.04
C GLU A 117 -7.99 -4.83 -0.96
N SER A 118 -7.00 -5.71 -0.74
CA SER A 118 -5.60 -5.31 -0.62
C SER A 118 -5.00 -4.78 -1.93
N LEU A 119 -5.49 -5.25 -3.06
CA LEU A 119 -5.06 -4.79 -4.38
C LEU A 119 -5.65 -3.44 -4.72
N LYS A 120 -6.96 -3.28 -4.55
CA LYS A 120 -7.62 -1.98 -4.75
C LYS A 120 -6.93 -0.89 -3.95
N ALA A 121 -6.62 -1.16 -2.68
CA ALA A 121 -5.88 -0.23 -1.83
C ALA A 121 -4.46 0.09 -2.36
N LYS A 122 -3.78 -0.88 -2.98
CA LYS A 122 -2.47 -0.64 -3.61
C LYS A 122 -2.58 0.15 -4.91
N GLU A 123 -3.56 -0.13 -5.73
CA GLU A 123 -3.81 0.61 -6.97
C GLU A 123 -4.17 2.07 -6.67
N GLU A 124 -5.05 2.31 -5.71
CA GLU A 124 -5.37 3.67 -5.24
C GLU A 124 -4.13 4.43 -4.78
N LEU A 125 -3.30 3.80 -3.93
CA LEU A 125 -2.07 4.41 -3.45
C LEU A 125 -1.05 4.69 -4.57
N GLN A 126 -0.99 3.84 -5.59
CA GLN A 126 -0.14 4.08 -6.76
C GLN A 126 -0.67 5.23 -7.62
N ASN A 127 -1.98 5.28 -7.84
CA ASN A 127 -2.61 6.35 -8.59
C ASN A 127 -2.45 7.71 -7.89
N GLU A 128 -2.61 7.77 -6.56
CA GLU A 128 -2.34 8.98 -5.78
C GLU A 128 -0.87 9.44 -5.90
N LYS A 129 0.07 8.51 -5.82
CA LYS A 129 1.50 8.83 -5.98
C LYS A 129 1.84 9.30 -7.39
N GLN A 130 1.19 8.77 -8.41
CA GLN A 130 1.38 9.23 -9.78
C GLN A 130 0.79 10.62 -9.99
N ALA A 131 -0.44 10.87 -9.53
CA ALA A 131 -1.08 12.18 -9.58
C ALA A 131 -0.28 13.26 -8.83
N ALA A 132 0.24 12.93 -7.64
CA ALA A 132 1.11 13.84 -6.88
C ALA A 132 2.41 14.17 -7.63
N LYS A 133 3.04 13.20 -8.30
CA LYS A 133 4.24 13.45 -9.11
C LYS A 133 3.95 14.29 -10.35
N GLU A 134 2.79 14.12 -10.94
CA GLU A 134 2.37 14.86 -12.13
C GLU A 134 2.09 16.33 -11.78
N SER A 135 1.34 16.57 -10.71
CA SER A 135 1.09 17.91 -10.17
C SER A 135 2.38 18.64 -9.79
N GLU A 136 3.35 17.95 -9.18
CA GLU A 136 4.67 18.52 -8.86
C GLU A 136 5.44 18.91 -10.14
N ARG A 137 5.38 18.08 -11.18
CA ARG A 137 6.01 18.40 -12.47
C ARG A 137 5.38 19.61 -13.16
N GLU A 138 4.06 19.72 -13.11
CA GLU A 138 3.34 20.88 -13.65
C GLU A 138 3.69 22.17 -12.89
N LEU A 139 3.71 22.10 -11.56
CA LEU A 139 4.11 23.23 -10.73
C LEU A 139 5.54 23.70 -11.04
N LYS A 140 6.47 22.77 -11.24
CA LYS A 140 7.85 23.10 -11.64
C LYS A 140 7.92 23.73 -13.05
N LYS A 141 7.08 23.29 -13.99
CA LYS A 141 7.00 23.90 -15.33
C LYS A 141 6.48 25.34 -15.23
N LEU A 142 5.40 25.56 -14.51
CA LEU A 142 4.81 26.87 -14.27
C LEU A 142 5.80 27.86 -13.61
N GLN A 143 6.53 27.40 -12.61
CA GLN A 143 7.58 28.21 -11.97
C GLN A 143 8.71 28.58 -12.93
N LYS A 144 9.14 27.64 -13.78
CA LYS A 144 10.17 27.93 -14.80
C LYS A 144 9.67 28.95 -15.81
N GLU A 145 8.42 28.86 -16.24
CA GLU A 145 7.81 29.80 -17.17
C GLU A 145 7.69 31.20 -16.56
N LYS A 146 7.19 31.30 -15.32
CA LYS A 146 7.15 32.58 -14.61
C LYS A 146 8.52 33.24 -14.51
N ARG A 147 9.57 32.46 -14.16
CA ARG A 147 10.96 32.97 -14.10
C ARG A 147 11.48 33.44 -15.45
N LYS A 148 11.08 32.77 -16.56
CA LYS A 148 11.46 33.21 -17.92
C LYS A 148 10.78 34.53 -18.25
N ARG A 149 9.47 34.66 -18.04
CA ARG A 149 8.71 35.91 -18.29
C ARG A 149 9.26 37.07 -17.47
N GLU A 150 9.58 36.85 -16.21
CA GLU A 150 10.16 37.86 -15.35
C GLU A 150 11.53 38.34 -15.86
N ARG A 151 12.37 37.42 -16.33
CA ARG A 151 13.67 37.76 -16.95
C ARG A 151 13.52 38.54 -18.25
N GLU A 152 12.52 38.22 -19.05
CA GLU A 152 12.22 38.95 -20.30
C GLU A 152 11.73 40.34 -20.00
N LEU A 153 10.78 40.51 -19.10
CA LEU A 153 10.31 41.84 -18.64
C LEU A 153 11.48 42.72 -18.13
N LYS A 154 12.33 42.16 -17.25
CA LYS A 154 13.51 42.89 -16.78
C LYS A 154 14.47 43.31 -17.88
N LYS A 155 14.62 42.46 -18.93
CA LYS A 155 15.45 42.84 -20.08
C LYS A 155 14.82 43.96 -20.89
N GLU A 156 13.52 43.92 -21.06
CA GLU A 156 12.78 44.95 -21.77
C GLU A 156 12.80 46.32 -21.04
N GLU A 157 12.57 46.29 -19.71
CA GLU A 157 12.71 47.47 -18.88
C GLU A 157 14.11 48.12 -18.98
N ARG A 158 15.15 47.29 -18.89
CA ARG A 158 16.53 47.79 -19.05
C ARG A 158 16.82 48.35 -20.44
N LYS A 159 16.19 47.85 -21.50
CA LYS A 159 16.30 48.41 -22.85
C LYS A 159 15.63 49.76 -22.92
N ARG A 160 14.38 49.90 -22.41
CA ARG A 160 13.62 51.13 -22.39
C ARG A 160 14.35 52.22 -21.57
N GLU A 161 14.91 51.86 -20.43
CA GLU A 161 15.69 52.78 -19.59
C GLU A 161 16.94 53.29 -20.32
N ARG A 162 17.66 52.41 -21.03
CA ARG A 162 18.81 52.80 -21.85
C ARG A 162 18.45 53.70 -23.00
N GLU A 163 17.31 53.49 -23.65
CA GLU A 163 16.81 54.36 -24.71
C GLU A 163 16.44 55.75 -24.21
N LEU A 164 15.68 55.82 -23.13
CA LEU A 164 15.32 57.09 -22.46
C LEU A 164 16.58 57.88 -22.06
N ARG A 165 17.56 57.20 -21.48
CA ARG A 165 18.82 57.83 -21.09
C ARG A 165 19.63 58.34 -22.31
N ARG A 166 19.57 57.65 -23.46
CA ARG A 166 20.21 58.11 -24.71
C ARG A 166 19.46 59.33 -25.28
N GLU A 167 18.15 59.31 -25.22
CA GLU A 167 17.34 60.44 -25.69
C GLU A 167 17.53 61.69 -24.86
N GLN A 168 17.57 61.58 -23.53
CA GLN A 168 17.89 62.67 -22.63
C GLN A 168 19.26 63.30 -22.96
N LYS A 169 20.29 62.45 -23.13
CA LYS A 169 21.61 62.95 -23.52
C LYS A 169 21.62 63.62 -24.89
N ARG A 170 20.81 63.19 -25.83
CA ARG A 170 20.67 63.87 -27.13
C ARG A 170 20.03 65.25 -26.94
N ARG A 171 18.92 65.37 -26.22
CA ARG A 171 18.25 66.63 -25.94
C ARG A 171 19.18 67.62 -25.19
N GLU A 172 19.89 67.19 -24.20
CA GLU A 172 20.90 68.02 -23.51
C GLU A 172 22.03 68.53 -24.47
N ARG A 173 22.50 67.67 -25.38
CA ARG A 173 23.49 68.11 -26.37
C ARG A 173 22.92 69.11 -27.39
N GLU A 174 21.71 68.97 -27.79
CA GLU A 174 21.02 69.90 -28.67
C GLU A 174 20.76 71.27 -27.98
N GLN A 175 20.35 71.28 -26.75
CA GLN A 175 20.21 72.52 -25.96
C GLN A 175 21.53 73.22 -25.77
N LYS A 176 22.63 72.53 -25.45
CA LYS A 176 23.96 73.12 -25.32
C LYS A 176 24.49 73.67 -26.65
N LYS A 177 24.11 73.09 -27.77
CA LYS A 177 24.47 73.66 -29.12
C LYS A 177 23.69 74.92 -29.44
N GLN A 178 22.40 74.98 -29.09
CA GLN A 178 21.59 76.18 -29.27
C GLN A 178 22.02 77.36 -28.40
N GLN A 179 22.53 77.07 -27.16
CA GLN A 179 23.05 78.14 -26.27
C GLN A 179 24.43 78.68 -26.69
N LYS A 180 25.22 77.92 -27.49
CA LYS A 180 26.51 78.33 -27.99
C LYS A 180 26.41 79.15 -29.30
N ASN A 181 25.26 79.10 -29.96
CA ASN A 181 25.01 79.82 -31.22
C ASN A 181 24.20 81.13 -31.03
N LYS A 182 23.94 81.51 -29.78
CA LYS A 182 23.45 82.84 -29.38
C LYS A 182 24.57 83.66 -28.77
#